data_64a89769c8dd8bab4289d59279dc2f97
#
_entry.id   64a89769c8dd8bab4289d59279dc2f97
#
_cell.length_a   1.000
_cell.length_b   1.000
_cell.length_c   1.000
_cell.angle_alpha   90.00
_cell.angle_beta   90.00
_cell.angle_gamma   90.00
#
_symmetry.space_group_name_H-M   'P 1'
#
loop_
_entity.id
_entity.type
_entity.pdbx_description
1 polymer ?
#
loop_
_entity_poly.entity_id
_entity_poly.type
_entity_poly.pdbx_seq_one_letter_code
_entity_poly.pdbx_strand_id
1 'polypeptide(L)'
;SAEQLTVWNEEHPAPQGGPAFERRMLQWWADDATSQLVEATPEDEASVSRFRAIVGGAYEAILGRGVPQTDELEFDEFLKDREGGVVRIGGLLRNDRYNESLPILFLVPHEWQQGRVAIWLDEKGKQGLYDGDKLRSEVQRLVDAGVAVVGVDLLFQGEFLEEGQPIEQTR
;
A
#
# COMPACT_ATOMS: atom_id res chain seq x y z
N SER A 1 37.26 -29.97 5.17
CA SER A 1 36.68 -31.32 5.27
C SER A 1 35.24 -31.22 5.71
N ALA A 2 34.46 -32.29 5.58
CA ALA A 2 33.06 -32.32 6.05
C ALA A 2 32.96 -32.03 7.56
N GLU A 3 33.94 -32.49 8.32
CA GLU A 3 34.05 -32.24 9.77
C GLU A 3 34.16 -30.74 10.12
N GLN A 4 34.84 -29.94 9.28
CA GLN A 4 34.97 -28.49 9.49
C GLN A 4 33.67 -27.74 9.19
N LEU A 5 32.75 -28.35 8.48
CA LEU A 5 31.42 -27.79 8.16
C LEU A 5 30.35 -28.33 9.10
N THR A 6 30.66 -29.27 9.98
CA THR A 6 29.71 -29.84 10.93
C THR A 6 29.50 -28.86 12.09
N VAL A 7 28.29 -28.34 12.19
CA VAL A 7 27.88 -27.39 13.24
C VAL A 7 27.59 -28.14 14.55
N TRP A 8 26.99 -29.33 14.45
CA TRP A 8 26.59 -30.13 15.59
C TRP A 8 27.68 -31.17 15.93
N ASN A 9 28.10 -31.24 17.18
CA ASN A 9 29.08 -32.18 17.70
C ASN A 9 28.74 -32.54 19.16
N GLU A 10 29.64 -33.26 19.85
CA GLU A 10 29.41 -33.64 21.25
C GLU A 10 29.38 -32.43 22.21
N GLU A 11 30.16 -31.39 21.92
CA GLU A 11 30.20 -30.15 22.71
C GLU A 11 28.99 -29.24 22.38
N HIS A 12 28.52 -29.31 21.14
CA HIS A 12 27.40 -28.53 20.63
C HIS A 12 26.35 -29.48 19.98
N PRO A 13 25.57 -30.20 20.80
CA PRO A 13 24.63 -31.17 20.28
C PRO A 13 23.46 -30.49 19.52
N ALA A 14 22.96 -31.18 18.51
CA ALA A 14 21.77 -30.71 17.79
C ALA A 14 20.59 -30.51 18.73
N PRO A 15 19.74 -29.49 18.50
CA PRO A 15 18.55 -29.24 19.32
C PRO A 15 17.64 -30.46 19.39
N GLN A 16 17.18 -30.76 20.58
CA GLN A 16 16.20 -31.82 20.79
C GLN A 16 14.83 -31.33 20.31
N GLY A 17 14.30 -31.92 19.27
CA GLY A 17 12.99 -31.52 18.74
C GLY A 17 12.74 -31.99 17.32
N GLY A 18 13.77 -32.56 16.69
CA GLY A 18 13.68 -33.13 15.34
C GLY A 18 13.10 -32.13 14.31
N PRO A 19 12.41 -32.60 13.28
CA PRO A 19 11.86 -31.76 12.21
C PRO A 19 10.83 -30.71 12.68
N ALA A 20 10.23 -30.92 13.88
CA ALA A 20 9.28 -29.95 14.44
C ALA A 20 9.95 -28.76 15.16
N PHE A 21 11.27 -28.81 15.42
CA PHE A 21 11.98 -27.75 16.14
C PHE A 21 11.95 -26.41 15.37
N GLU A 22 12.29 -26.44 14.09
CA GLU A 22 12.29 -25.27 13.23
C GLU A 22 10.90 -24.62 13.17
N ARG A 23 9.85 -25.44 13.00
CA ARG A 23 8.46 -24.94 12.99
C ARG A 23 8.09 -24.26 14.31
N ARG A 24 8.47 -24.82 15.45
CA ARG A 24 8.19 -24.20 16.75
C ARG A 24 8.96 -22.91 16.94
N MET A 25 10.19 -22.83 16.46
CA MET A 25 11.00 -21.60 16.51
C MET A 25 10.37 -20.52 15.64
N LEU A 26 9.95 -20.82 14.41
CA LEU A 26 9.26 -19.89 13.54
C LEU A 26 7.94 -19.42 14.15
N GLN A 27 7.19 -20.32 14.76
CA GLN A 27 5.95 -19.97 15.45
C GLN A 27 6.23 -19.01 16.63
N TRP A 28 7.22 -19.32 17.44
CA TRP A 28 7.62 -18.44 18.54
C TRP A 28 8.03 -17.04 18.04
N TRP A 29 8.79 -16.95 16.96
CA TRP A 29 9.14 -15.66 16.36
C TRP A 29 7.91 -14.89 15.86
N ALA A 30 6.98 -15.57 15.23
CA ALA A 30 5.75 -14.95 14.76
C ALA A 30 4.89 -14.42 15.92
N ASP A 31 4.78 -15.21 16.99
CA ASP A 31 4.03 -14.83 18.20
C ASP A 31 4.71 -13.65 18.92
N ASP A 32 6.04 -13.67 19.04
CA ASP A 32 6.82 -12.59 19.64
C ASP A 32 6.71 -11.30 18.84
N ALA A 33 6.87 -11.36 17.50
CA ALA A 33 6.71 -10.22 16.61
C ALA A 33 5.29 -9.63 16.69
N THR A 34 4.27 -10.49 16.76
CA THR A 34 2.89 -10.06 16.92
C THR A 34 2.69 -9.33 18.25
N SER A 35 3.25 -9.87 19.33
CA SER A 35 3.18 -9.23 20.65
C SER A 35 3.85 -7.86 20.65
N GLN A 36 5.03 -7.74 20.05
CA GLN A 36 5.74 -6.46 19.93
C GLN A 36 4.94 -5.43 19.10
N LEU A 37 4.27 -5.84 18.02
CA LEU A 37 3.42 -4.95 17.22
C LEU A 37 2.19 -4.49 18.00
N VAL A 38 1.57 -5.37 18.79
CA VAL A 38 0.44 -5.01 19.66
C VAL A 38 0.88 -4.01 20.72
N GLU A 39 2.02 -4.25 21.37
CA GLU A 39 2.58 -3.31 22.36
C GLU A 39 2.99 -1.96 21.76
N ALA A 40 3.38 -1.95 20.48
CA ALA A 40 3.73 -0.74 19.76
C ALA A 40 2.52 0.04 19.27
N THR A 41 1.29 -0.51 19.35
CA THR A 41 0.08 0.16 18.87
C THR A 41 -0.09 1.52 19.61
N PRO A 42 -0.22 2.63 18.87
CA PRO A 42 -0.25 3.94 19.48
C PRO A 42 -1.57 4.18 20.24
N GLU A 43 -1.46 4.69 21.46
CA GLU A 43 -2.59 5.08 22.31
C GLU A 43 -2.78 6.60 22.36
N ASP A 44 -1.73 7.37 22.02
CA ASP A 44 -1.71 8.82 22.03
C ASP A 44 -0.82 9.40 20.92
N GLU A 45 -0.80 10.72 20.75
CA GLU A 45 -0.02 11.40 19.71
C GLU A 45 1.50 11.20 19.87
N ALA A 46 2.01 11.07 21.07
CA ALA A 46 3.44 10.86 21.30
C ALA A 46 3.86 9.45 20.86
N SER A 47 3.05 8.45 21.16
CA SER A 47 3.29 7.05 20.75
C SER A 47 3.15 6.83 19.24
N VAL A 48 2.34 7.65 18.52
CA VAL A 48 2.27 7.64 17.04
C VAL A 48 3.64 7.88 16.41
N SER A 49 4.41 8.83 16.92
CA SER A 49 5.75 9.13 16.37
C SER A 49 6.70 7.94 16.52
N ARG A 50 6.66 7.27 17.67
CA ARG A 50 7.43 6.04 17.89
C ARG A 50 6.99 4.90 17.00
N PHE A 51 5.69 4.69 16.86
CA PHE A 51 5.12 3.67 15.96
C PHE A 51 5.56 3.89 14.52
N ARG A 52 5.47 5.13 14.03
CA ARG A 52 5.92 5.49 12.69
C ARG A 52 7.42 5.23 12.47
N ALA A 53 8.25 5.52 13.47
CA ALA A 53 9.69 5.26 13.37
C ALA A 53 10.00 3.77 13.28
N ILE A 54 9.31 2.92 14.05
CA ILE A 54 9.53 1.47 14.08
C ILE A 54 8.91 0.80 12.85
N VAL A 55 7.60 0.97 12.68
CA VAL A 55 6.84 0.28 11.62
C VAL A 55 7.13 0.89 10.25
N GLY A 56 7.22 2.23 10.17
CA GLY A 56 7.63 2.92 8.94
C GLY A 56 9.03 2.50 8.49
N GLY A 57 10.00 2.49 9.40
CA GLY A 57 11.35 2.01 9.09
C GLY A 57 11.41 0.55 8.64
N ALA A 58 10.56 -0.32 9.20
CA ALA A 58 10.42 -1.70 8.73
C ALA A 58 9.85 -1.76 7.31
N TYR A 59 8.83 -0.95 7.00
CA TYR A 59 8.30 -0.85 5.64
C TYR A 59 9.32 -0.32 4.65
N GLU A 60 10.09 0.72 5.00
CA GLU A 60 11.16 1.24 4.15
C GLU A 60 12.22 0.17 3.84
N ALA A 61 12.59 -0.64 4.84
CA ALA A 61 13.53 -1.75 4.65
C ALA A 61 12.97 -2.84 3.73
N ILE A 62 11.68 -3.20 3.86
CA ILE A 62 11.01 -4.21 3.03
C ILE A 62 10.85 -3.71 1.60
N LEU A 63 10.43 -2.45 1.42
CA LEU A 63 10.20 -1.85 0.11
C LEU A 63 11.50 -1.41 -0.58
N GLY A 64 12.61 -1.31 0.17
CA GLY A 64 13.89 -0.80 -0.32
C GLY A 64 13.89 0.71 -0.58
N ARG A 65 12.86 1.43 -0.12
CA ARG A 65 12.73 2.88 -0.27
C ARG A 65 11.80 3.47 0.77
N GLY A 66 11.99 4.75 1.07
CA GLY A 66 11.07 5.55 1.89
C GLY A 66 9.93 6.17 1.08
N VAL A 67 9.11 6.94 1.76
CA VAL A 67 8.06 7.76 1.13
C VAL A 67 8.74 8.84 0.27
N PRO A 68 8.35 8.99 -1.02
CA PRO A 68 8.93 10.01 -1.88
C PRO A 68 8.65 11.41 -1.35
N GLN A 69 9.60 12.32 -1.54
CA GLN A 69 9.40 13.73 -1.24
C GLN A 69 8.54 14.37 -2.31
N THR A 70 7.91 15.50 -1.99
CA THR A 70 6.99 16.17 -2.92
C THR A 70 7.69 16.63 -4.21
N ASP A 71 8.96 17.01 -4.11
CA ASP A 71 9.79 17.43 -5.24
C ASP A 71 10.32 16.27 -6.12
N GLU A 72 10.15 15.01 -5.66
CA GLU A 72 10.41 13.81 -6.44
C GLU A 72 9.17 13.37 -7.27
N LEU A 73 8.04 14.05 -7.10
CA LEU A 73 6.78 13.70 -7.74
C LEU A 73 6.36 14.78 -8.74
N GLU A 74 5.94 14.35 -9.92
CA GLU A 74 5.36 15.19 -10.95
C GLU A 74 3.97 14.69 -11.34
N PHE A 75 3.02 15.60 -11.56
CA PHE A 75 1.69 15.25 -11.99
C PHE A 75 1.39 15.85 -13.37
N ASP A 76 1.24 14.97 -14.35
CA ASP A 76 0.83 15.32 -15.71
C ASP A 76 -0.68 15.23 -15.82
N GLU A 77 -1.35 16.39 -15.76
CA GLU A 77 -2.80 16.49 -15.96
C GLU A 77 -3.13 16.34 -17.46
N PHE A 78 -4.03 15.40 -17.80
CA PHE A 78 -4.55 15.24 -19.16
C PHE A 78 -6.08 15.28 -19.21
N LEU A 79 -6.78 15.24 -18.10
CA LEU A 79 -8.23 15.33 -17.99
C LEU A 79 -8.58 16.34 -16.91
N LYS A 80 -9.45 17.29 -17.26
CA LYS A 80 -10.10 18.16 -16.28
C LYS A 80 -11.48 18.53 -16.78
N ASP A 81 -12.49 18.01 -16.16
CA ASP A 81 -13.88 18.30 -16.49
C ASP A 81 -14.76 18.39 -15.24
N ARG A 82 -16.05 18.60 -15.46
CA ARG A 82 -17.05 18.64 -14.38
C ARG A 82 -18.19 17.71 -14.72
N GLU A 83 -18.48 16.83 -13.80
CA GLU A 83 -19.58 15.88 -13.93
C GLU A 83 -20.23 15.62 -12.56
N GLY A 84 -21.57 15.65 -12.50
CA GLY A 84 -22.30 15.26 -11.29
C GLY A 84 -21.98 16.07 -10.03
N GLY A 85 -21.55 17.34 -10.17
CA GLY A 85 -21.18 18.18 -9.02
C GLY A 85 -19.76 18.02 -8.52
N VAL A 86 -18.92 17.23 -9.18
CA VAL A 86 -17.50 17.08 -8.92
C VAL A 86 -16.66 17.62 -10.06
N VAL A 87 -15.45 18.07 -9.75
CA VAL A 87 -14.39 18.27 -10.72
C VAL A 87 -13.59 16.99 -10.79
N ARG A 88 -13.52 16.39 -11.99
CA ARG A 88 -12.65 15.23 -12.25
C ARG A 88 -11.32 15.73 -12.77
N ILE A 89 -10.24 15.27 -12.17
CA ILE A 89 -8.87 15.58 -12.59
C ILE A 89 -8.16 14.26 -12.77
N GLY A 90 -7.84 13.91 -14.01
CA GLY A 90 -7.13 12.68 -14.37
C GLY A 90 -5.74 12.99 -14.87
N GLY A 91 -4.78 12.13 -14.54
CA GLY A 91 -3.40 12.31 -14.93
C GLY A 91 -2.49 11.16 -14.54
N LEU A 92 -1.21 11.33 -14.82
CA LEU A 92 -0.15 10.46 -14.41
C LEU A 92 0.62 11.08 -13.24
N LEU A 93 0.67 10.40 -12.12
CA LEU A 93 1.59 10.71 -11.04
C LEU A 93 2.90 9.99 -11.32
N ARG A 94 3.96 10.74 -11.58
CA ARG A 94 5.29 10.20 -11.89
C ARG A 94 6.26 10.36 -10.74
N ASN A 95 7.14 9.38 -10.63
CA ASN A 95 8.35 9.45 -9.82
C ASN A 95 9.55 9.06 -10.72
N ASP A 96 10.24 10.03 -11.24
CA ASP A 96 11.33 9.80 -12.20
C ASP A 96 12.52 9.09 -11.57
N ARG A 97 12.74 9.26 -10.26
CA ARG A 97 13.80 8.56 -9.52
C ARG A 97 13.68 7.04 -9.61
N TYR A 98 12.44 6.53 -9.60
CA TYR A 98 12.16 5.10 -9.65
C TYR A 98 11.58 4.64 -10.99
N ASN A 99 11.48 5.56 -11.97
CA ASN A 99 10.85 5.31 -13.26
C ASN A 99 9.44 4.71 -13.12
N GLU A 100 8.64 5.34 -12.27
CA GLU A 100 7.27 4.93 -11.97
C GLU A 100 6.27 5.97 -12.48
N SER A 101 5.14 5.48 -12.99
CA SER A 101 3.99 6.29 -13.36
C SER A 101 2.72 5.58 -12.95
N LEU A 102 1.85 6.30 -12.25
CA LEU A 102 0.56 5.79 -11.78
C LEU A 102 -0.57 6.61 -12.39
N PRO A 103 -1.47 5.99 -13.17
CA PRO A 103 -2.71 6.64 -13.61
C PRO A 103 -3.61 6.89 -12.40
N ILE A 104 -3.97 8.16 -12.17
CA ILE A 104 -4.84 8.54 -11.06
C ILE A 104 -6.01 9.39 -11.53
N LEU A 105 -7.10 9.32 -10.79
CA LEU A 105 -8.30 10.13 -10.98
C LEU A 105 -8.73 10.73 -9.64
N PHE A 106 -8.70 12.06 -9.57
CA PHE A 106 -9.28 12.80 -8.46
C PHE A 106 -10.75 13.15 -8.75
N LEU A 107 -11.59 12.98 -7.75
CA LEU A 107 -12.95 13.50 -7.68
C LEU A 107 -12.96 14.58 -6.60
N VAL A 108 -12.97 15.84 -7.04
CA VAL A 108 -12.91 16.99 -6.13
C VAL A 108 -14.29 17.60 -6.01
N PRO A 109 -14.96 17.55 -4.84
CA PRO A 109 -16.26 18.17 -4.64
C PRO A 109 -16.18 19.70 -4.78
N HIS A 110 -17.29 20.33 -5.17
CA HIS A 110 -17.34 21.79 -5.31
C HIS A 110 -17.05 22.51 -3.98
N GLU A 111 -17.53 21.95 -2.89
CA GLU A 111 -17.31 22.45 -1.54
C GLU A 111 -16.23 21.63 -0.82
N TRP A 112 -15.08 21.47 -1.48
CA TRP A 112 -13.99 20.69 -0.91
C TRP A 112 -13.47 21.32 0.39
N GLN A 113 -13.50 20.54 1.46
CA GLN A 113 -12.84 20.87 2.70
C GLN A 113 -11.34 20.57 2.53
N GLN A 114 -10.54 21.59 2.29
CA GLN A 114 -9.11 21.47 2.04
C GLN A 114 -8.43 20.59 3.08
N GLY A 115 -7.58 19.67 2.62
CA GLY A 115 -6.84 18.73 3.44
C GLY A 115 -7.57 17.40 3.70
N ARG A 116 -8.85 17.25 3.31
CA ARG A 116 -9.56 15.97 3.44
C ARG A 116 -9.59 15.25 2.10
N VAL A 117 -8.80 14.17 2.03
CA VAL A 117 -8.68 13.31 0.85
C VAL A 117 -8.82 11.86 1.29
N ALA A 118 -9.63 11.09 0.57
CA ALA A 118 -9.73 9.64 0.72
C ALA A 118 -9.06 8.96 -0.47
N ILE A 119 -8.13 8.05 -0.21
CA ILE A 119 -7.55 7.18 -1.23
C ILE A 119 -8.43 5.96 -1.35
N TRP A 120 -8.94 5.71 -2.56
CA TRP A 120 -9.79 4.57 -2.88
C TRP A 120 -8.97 3.51 -3.61
N LEU A 121 -8.77 2.37 -2.95
CA LEU A 121 -8.10 1.22 -3.54
C LEU A 121 -9.14 0.14 -3.84
N ASP A 122 -9.18 -0.32 -5.09
CA ASP A 122 -10.12 -1.32 -5.56
C ASP A 122 -9.39 -2.29 -6.52
N GLU A 123 -9.87 -3.50 -6.65
CA GLU A 123 -9.32 -4.49 -7.59
C GLU A 123 -9.42 -4.03 -9.06
N LYS A 124 -10.38 -3.15 -9.36
CA LYS A 124 -10.60 -2.56 -10.69
C LYS A 124 -9.84 -1.24 -10.90
N GLY A 125 -8.92 -0.90 -9.98
CA GLY A 125 -8.23 0.37 -10.01
C GLY A 125 -9.18 1.55 -9.84
N LYS A 126 -8.93 2.67 -10.54
CA LYS A 126 -9.78 3.86 -10.48
C LYS A 126 -11.20 3.67 -11.03
N GLN A 127 -11.45 2.64 -11.84
CA GLN A 127 -12.80 2.28 -12.25
C GLN A 127 -13.65 1.81 -11.07
N GLY A 128 -13.03 1.32 -10.00
CA GLY A 128 -13.71 0.97 -8.76
C GLY A 128 -14.38 2.14 -8.04
N LEU A 129 -14.16 3.39 -8.46
CA LEU A 129 -14.92 4.55 -8.01
C LEU A 129 -16.37 4.55 -8.52
N TYR A 130 -16.65 3.78 -9.58
CA TYR A 130 -17.91 3.79 -10.30
C TYR A 130 -18.65 2.45 -10.20
N ASP A 131 -19.97 2.53 -10.36
CA ASP A 131 -20.86 1.42 -10.63
C ASP A 131 -21.61 1.75 -11.92
N GLY A 132 -21.16 1.16 -13.04
CA GLY A 132 -21.54 1.62 -14.38
C GLY A 132 -21.09 3.07 -14.62
N ASP A 133 -22.03 3.93 -15.00
CA ASP A 133 -21.76 5.36 -15.29
C ASP A 133 -21.93 6.28 -14.06
N LYS A 134 -22.20 5.71 -12.89
CA LYS A 134 -22.46 6.49 -11.67
C LYS A 134 -21.38 6.22 -10.62
N LEU A 135 -21.10 7.23 -9.80
CA LEU A 135 -20.28 7.02 -8.62
C LEU A 135 -20.92 5.97 -7.71
N ARG A 136 -20.10 5.09 -7.14
CA ARG A 136 -20.54 4.19 -6.06
C ARG A 136 -21.14 4.99 -4.90
N SER A 137 -22.10 4.43 -4.23
CA SER A 137 -22.82 5.11 -3.12
C SER A 137 -21.88 5.53 -1.99
N GLU A 138 -20.82 4.76 -1.74
CA GLU A 138 -19.79 5.05 -0.74
C GLU A 138 -18.93 6.25 -1.16
N VAL A 139 -18.52 6.28 -2.42
CA VAL A 139 -17.75 7.38 -3.01
C VAL A 139 -18.61 8.66 -3.03
N GLN A 140 -19.87 8.56 -3.44
CA GLN A 140 -20.79 9.68 -3.45
C GLN A 140 -20.96 10.29 -2.05
N ARG A 141 -21.11 9.46 -1.02
CA ARG A 141 -21.20 9.95 0.38
C ARG A 141 -19.95 10.71 0.84
N LEU A 142 -18.75 10.30 0.42
CA LEU A 142 -17.52 11.02 0.72
C LEU A 142 -17.49 12.39 0.03
N VAL A 143 -17.85 12.41 -1.26
CA VAL A 143 -17.94 13.64 -2.05
C VAL A 143 -18.96 14.60 -1.46
N ASP A 144 -20.17 14.12 -1.11
CA ASP A 144 -21.24 14.92 -0.51
C ASP A 144 -20.83 15.47 0.87
N ALA A 145 -19.93 14.79 1.57
CA ALA A 145 -19.32 15.25 2.82
C ALA A 145 -18.14 16.23 2.63
N GLY A 146 -17.87 16.69 1.39
CA GLY A 146 -16.77 17.62 1.09
C GLY A 146 -15.38 16.98 1.13
N VAL A 147 -15.27 15.65 1.01
CA VAL A 147 -14.01 14.90 0.96
C VAL A 147 -13.64 14.63 -0.49
N ALA A 148 -12.46 15.05 -0.93
CA ALA A 148 -11.96 14.63 -2.23
C ALA A 148 -11.63 13.13 -2.21
N VAL A 149 -11.90 12.44 -3.33
CA VAL A 149 -11.57 11.01 -3.45
C VAL A 149 -10.59 10.84 -4.59
N VAL A 150 -9.55 10.03 -4.38
CA VAL A 150 -8.58 9.68 -5.42
C VAL A 150 -8.57 8.18 -5.63
N GLY A 151 -8.84 7.76 -6.87
CA GLY A 151 -8.63 6.39 -7.33
C GLY A 151 -7.33 6.28 -8.10
N VAL A 152 -6.68 5.15 -8.00
CA VAL A 152 -5.39 4.87 -8.62
C VAL A 152 -5.42 3.52 -9.32
N ASP A 153 -4.81 3.42 -10.49
CA ASP A 153 -4.49 2.14 -11.10
C ASP A 153 -3.11 1.70 -10.62
N LEU A 154 -3.08 0.63 -9.87
CA LEU A 154 -1.84 -0.05 -9.50
C LEU A 154 -1.39 -0.98 -10.62
N LEU A 155 -0.16 -1.49 -10.52
CA LEU A 155 0.37 -2.45 -11.48
C LEU A 155 -0.62 -3.62 -11.68
N PHE A 156 -0.88 -3.96 -12.93
CA PHE A 156 -1.88 -4.95 -13.36
C PHE A 156 -3.35 -4.55 -13.09
N GLN A 157 -3.64 -3.25 -13.03
CA GLN A 157 -5.01 -2.74 -12.94
C GLN A 157 -5.27 -1.67 -14.00
N GLY A 158 -6.53 -1.48 -14.37
CA GLY A 158 -6.99 -0.37 -15.21
C GLY A 158 -6.17 -0.18 -16.49
N GLU A 159 -5.51 0.97 -16.62
CA GLU A 159 -4.73 1.33 -17.81
C GLU A 159 -3.45 0.51 -18.01
N PHE A 160 -3.01 -0.28 -17.03
CA PHE A 160 -1.90 -1.23 -17.19
C PHE A 160 -2.32 -2.55 -17.84
N LEU A 161 -3.60 -2.74 -18.11
CA LEU A 161 -4.13 -3.94 -18.75
C LEU A 161 -4.40 -3.68 -20.24
N GLU A 162 -3.97 -4.59 -21.12
CA GLU A 162 -4.39 -4.57 -22.52
C GLU A 162 -5.90 -4.82 -22.58
N GLU A 163 -6.64 -3.89 -23.20
CA GLU A 163 -8.10 -3.97 -23.36
C GLU A 163 -8.88 -4.15 -22.04
N GLY A 164 -8.27 -3.82 -20.89
CA GLY A 164 -8.88 -3.99 -19.57
C GLY A 164 -9.08 -5.45 -19.14
N GLN A 165 -8.43 -6.41 -19.82
CA GLN A 165 -8.54 -7.82 -19.48
C GLN A 165 -7.59 -8.19 -18.34
N PRO A 166 -8.03 -8.96 -17.33
CA PRO A 166 -7.15 -9.46 -16.29
C PRO A 166 -6.02 -10.30 -16.89
N ILE A 167 -4.81 -10.16 -16.33
CA ILE A 167 -3.70 -11.02 -16.71
C ILE A 167 -4.05 -12.45 -16.29
N GLU A 168 -4.08 -13.38 -17.25
CA GLU A 168 -4.20 -14.79 -16.92
C GLU A 168 -3.03 -15.21 -16.03
N GLN A 169 -3.34 -15.79 -14.86
CA GLN A 169 -2.32 -16.29 -13.95
C GLN A 169 -1.54 -17.39 -14.69
N THR A 170 -0.33 -17.08 -15.11
CA THR A 170 0.64 -18.11 -15.51
C THR A 170 1.04 -18.86 -14.23
N ARG A 171 0.68 -20.14 -14.19
CA ARG A 171 1.10 -21.08 -13.14
C ARG A 171 2.59 -21.33 -13.17
#